data_0c8c0e4c7ff7f29ef9e047c0aaea5130
#
_entry.id   0c8c0e4c7ff7f29ef9e047c0aaea5130
#
_cell.length_a   1.000
_cell.length_b   1.000
_cell.length_c   1.000
_cell.angle_alpha   90.00
_cell.angle_beta   90.00
_cell.angle_gamma   90.00
#
_symmetry.space_group_name_H-M   'P 1'
#
loop_
_entity.id
_entity.type
_entity.pdbx_description
1 polymer ?
#
loop_
_entity_poly.entity_id
_entity_poly.type
_entity_poly.pdbx_seq_one_letter_code
_entity_poly.pdbx_strand_id
1 'polypeptide(L)'
;MQADLDASHERNEELHRVNEELRQGLRNDRRRPGQDETENHSPPREFSTPFSQDILDAAIPNTFAGPKVIFTGMEDPETHLAAFHTQMVLIGGSDAAKCKLFMSTLTGMAMDWFISLPKGHITSFRQLSQLFREQYLANKASPPVSYDLFDVKQYQGETLKEYINRFGSQVVKVGTSEEPMIVYAFRKGVCPGPFCESIIRNRPRTFAELRRRAVEHIA
;
A
#
# COMPACT_ATOMS: atom_id res chain seq x y z
N MET A 1 -19.05 1.35 -30.55
CA MET A 1 -17.70 0.78 -30.86
C MET A 1 -16.95 1.62 -31.90
N GLN A 2 -17.55 1.93 -33.11
CA GLN A 2 -16.87 2.81 -34.09
C GLN A 2 -16.76 4.26 -33.58
N ALA A 3 -17.82 4.82 -32.99
CA ALA A 3 -17.84 6.19 -32.45
C ALA A 3 -16.84 6.42 -31.29
N ASP A 4 -16.54 5.37 -30.49
CA ASP A 4 -15.56 5.48 -29.40
C ASP A 4 -14.12 5.47 -29.92
N LEU A 5 -13.87 4.77 -31.03
CA LEU A 5 -12.58 4.76 -31.72
C LEU A 5 -12.33 6.12 -32.38
N ASP A 6 -13.33 6.70 -33.01
CA ASP A 6 -13.21 8.02 -33.68
C ASP A 6 -12.97 9.13 -32.63
N ALA A 7 -13.69 9.12 -31.51
CA ALA A 7 -13.48 10.04 -30.40
C ALA A 7 -12.11 9.88 -29.70
N SER A 8 -11.53 8.68 -29.73
CA SER A 8 -10.18 8.43 -29.22
C SER A 8 -9.10 8.93 -30.18
N HIS A 9 -9.34 8.81 -31.49
CA HIS A 9 -8.43 9.36 -32.53
C HIS A 9 -8.39 10.88 -32.47
N GLU A 10 -9.53 11.55 -32.44
CA GLU A 10 -9.62 13.01 -32.34
C GLU A 10 -8.91 13.55 -31.09
N ARG A 11 -9.02 12.86 -29.96
CA ARG A 11 -8.37 13.23 -28.71
C ARG A 11 -6.84 13.08 -28.79
N ASN A 12 -6.35 12.07 -29.48
CA ASN A 12 -4.92 11.87 -29.71
C ASN A 12 -4.33 12.94 -30.66
N GLU A 13 -5.05 13.28 -31.72
CA GLU A 13 -4.62 14.34 -32.65
C GLU A 13 -4.57 15.70 -31.96
N GLU A 14 -5.55 16.01 -31.09
CA GLU A 14 -5.55 17.25 -30.30
C GLU A 14 -4.37 17.30 -29.32
N LEU A 15 -4.06 16.21 -28.64
CA LEU A 15 -2.88 16.10 -27.75
C LEU A 15 -1.56 16.28 -28.51
N HIS A 16 -1.46 15.74 -29.71
CA HIS A 16 -0.28 15.95 -30.59
C HIS A 16 -0.13 17.39 -30.97
N ARG A 17 -1.22 18.06 -31.36
CA ARG A 17 -1.22 19.48 -31.72
C ARG A 17 -0.77 20.37 -30.56
N VAL A 18 -1.35 20.19 -29.37
CA VAL A 18 -0.98 20.94 -28.17
C VAL A 18 0.48 20.73 -27.79
N ASN A 19 1.00 19.51 -27.90
CA ASN A 19 2.40 19.21 -27.64
C ASN A 19 3.35 19.89 -28.67
N GLU A 20 2.93 20.00 -29.91
CA GLU A 20 3.72 20.64 -30.94
C GLU A 20 3.75 22.16 -30.73
N GLU A 21 2.63 22.77 -30.37
CA GLU A 21 2.54 24.21 -30.03
C GLU A 21 3.39 24.56 -28.81
N LEU A 22 3.37 23.72 -27.77
CA LEU A 22 4.24 23.88 -26.59
C LEU A 22 5.72 23.78 -26.94
N ARG A 23 6.11 22.85 -27.83
CA ARG A 23 7.50 22.72 -28.30
C ARG A 23 7.94 23.91 -29.17
N GLN A 24 7.04 24.47 -29.95
CA GLN A 24 7.33 25.67 -30.75
C GLN A 24 7.43 26.92 -29.86
N GLY A 25 6.58 27.06 -28.85
CA GLY A 25 6.68 28.12 -27.84
C GLY A 25 8.03 28.12 -27.14
N LEU A 26 8.50 26.94 -26.70
CA LEU A 26 9.82 26.76 -26.05
C LEU A 26 11.01 27.06 -27.02
N ARG A 27 10.86 26.87 -28.34
CA ARG A 27 11.91 27.20 -29.32
C ARG A 27 11.96 28.68 -29.64
N ASN A 28 10.84 29.39 -29.62
CA ASN A 28 10.78 30.83 -29.92
C ASN A 28 11.32 31.66 -28.76
N ASP A 29 11.20 31.19 -27.52
CA ASP A 29 11.75 31.88 -26.34
C ASP A 29 13.30 31.86 -26.32
N ARG A 30 13.93 30.92 -27.05
CA ARG A 30 15.40 30.82 -27.19
C ARG A 30 16.00 31.76 -28.24
N ARG A 31 15.21 32.59 -28.96
CA ARG A 31 15.69 33.41 -30.09
C ARG A 31 15.54 34.91 -29.87
N ARG A 32 15.55 35.44 -28.66
CA ARG A 32 15.72 36.89 -28.46
C ARG A 32 17.19 37.21 -28.13
N PRO A 33 17.94 37.87 -29.01
CA PRO A 33 19.26 38.40 -28.67
C PRO A 33 19.11 39.79 -28.03
N GLY A 34 19.68 39.95 -26.87
CA GLY A 34 20.20 41.25 -26.38
C GLY A 34 19.22 42.08 -25.56
N GLN A 35 19.29 41.91 -24.23
CA GLN A 35 19.34 43.04 -23.30
C GLN A 35 20.07 42.57 -22.03
N ASP A 36 21.06 43.33 -21.62
CA ASP A 36 21.76 43.21 -20.36
C ASP A 36 20.76 43.14 -19.20
N GLU A 37 20.58 41.95 -18.62
CA GLU A 37 20.00 41.77 -17.32
C GLU A 37 21.00 41.04 -16.47
N THR A 38 21.44 41.74 -15.42
CA THR A 38 22.18 41.19 -14.30
C THR A 38 21.65 39.80 -14.01
N GLU A 39 22.50 38.80 -14.25
CA GLU A 39 22.27 37.39 -13.95
C GLU A 39 21.83 37.22 -12.49
N ASN A 40 20.51 37.19 -12.28
CA ASN A 40 19.96 36.55 -11.13
C ASN A 40 19.96 35.03 -11.43
N HIS A 41 21.16 34.45 -11.42
CA HIS A 41 21.37 33.02 -11.37
C HIS A 41 20.82 32.55 -10.02
N SER A 42 19.51 32.30 -9.97
CA SER A 42 19.01 31.34 -9.01
C SER A 42 19.74 30.03 -9.33
N PRO A 43 20.58 29.52 -8.43
CA PRO A 43 21.27 28.27 -8.69
C PRO A 43 20.22 27.22 -9.07
N PRO A 44 20.52 26.31 -10.00
CA PRO A 44 19.62 25.19 -10.31
C PRO A 44 19.19 24.63 -8.96
N ARG A 45 17.87 24.47 -8.74
CA ARG A 45 17.36 23.94 -7.47
C ARG A 45 18.14 22.66 -7.18
N GLU A 46 19.14 22.81 -6.35
CA GLU A 46 19.97 21.69 -5.89
C GLU A 46 18.98 20.68 -5.33
N PHE A 47 18.96 19.49 -5.88
CA PHE A 47 18.06 18.43 -5.44
C PHE A 47 18.41 18.15 -3.97
N SER A 48 17.76 18.89 -3.08
CA SER A 48 17.98 18.81 -1.65
C SER A 48 17.29 17.53 -1.17
N THR A 49 18.07 16.51 -0.88
CA THR A 49 17.54 15.28 -0.31
C THR A 49 17.55 15.34 1.22
N PRO A 50 16.56 14.77 1.90
CA PRO A 50 16.57 14.70 3.35
C PRO A 50 17.61 13.73 3.92
N PHE A 51 18.32 12.98 3.09
CA PHE A 51 19.34 12.03 3.51
C PHE A 51 20.65 12.72 3.90
N SER A 52 21.31 12.18 4.96
CA SER A 52 22.69 12.50 5.27
C SER A 52 23.64 12.00 4.17
N GLN A 53 24.88 12.55 4.14
CA GLN A 53 25.88 12.15 3.16
C GLN A 53 26.20 10.66 3.24
N ASP A 54 26.27 10.07 4.43
CA ASP A 54 26.53 8.65 4.62
C ASP A 54 25.49 7.75 3.95
N ILE A 55 24.22 8.17 3.97
CA ILE A 55 23.15 7.46 3.25
C ILE A 55 23.31 7.64 1.75
N LEU A 56 23.65 8.85 1.28
CA LEU A 56 23.83 9.12 -0.14
C LEU A 56 24.97 8.32 -0.75
N ASP A 57 26.05 8.09 -0.01
CA ASP A 57 27.22 7.35 -0.45
C ASP A 57 27.04 5.82 -0.38
N ALA A 58 26.05 5.34 0.38
CA ALA A 58 25.82 3.91 0.53
C ALA A 58 25.42 3.23 -0.79
N ALA A 59 26.06 2.08 -1.06
CA ALA A 59 25.72 1.27 -2.22
C ALA A 59 24.35 0.58 -2.06
N ILE A 60 23.60 0.50 -3.15
CA ILE A 60 22.37 -0.29 -3.24
C ILE A 60 22.75 -1.73 -3.65
N PRO A 61 22.19 -2.77 -3.02
CA PRO A 61 22.44 -4.15 -3.42
C PRO A 61 22.04 -4.42 -4.86
N ASN A 62 22.89 -5.10 -5.62
CA ASN A 62 22.62 -5.44 -7.03
C ASN A 62 21.43 -6.40 -7.21
N THR A 63 20.97 -7.02 -6.14
CA THR A 63 19.78 -7.91 -6.11
C THR A 63 18.46 -7.13 -6.11
N PHE A 64 18.50 -5.79 -6.00
CA PHE A 64 17.30 -4.99 -6.01
C PHE A 64 16.74 -4.78 -7.42
N ALA A 65 15.64 -5.44 -7.73
CA ALA A 65 14.93 -5.33 -9.01
C ALA A 65 13.78 -4.31 -9.01
N GLY A 66 13.69 -3.46 -7.99
CA GLY A 66 12.64 -2.46 -7.81
C GLY A 66 11.73 -2.73 -6.61
N PRO A 67 10.93 -1.73 -6.21
CA PRO A 67 9.99 -1.88 -5.10
C PRO A 67 8.83 -2.80 -5.50
N LYS A 68 8.47 -3.73 -4.61
CA LYS A 68 7.30 -4.60 -4.77
C LYS A 68 6.05 -4.03 -4.10
N VAL A 69 6.22 -3.05 -3.24
CA VAL A 69 5.15 -2.37 -2.52
C VAL A 69 5.30 -0.87 -2.75
N ILE A 70 4.19 -0.20 -2.97
CA ILE A 70 4.13 1.25 -3.20
C ILE A 70 3.24 1.86 -2.12
N PHE A 71 3.62 3.05 -1.66
CA PHE A 71 2.88 3.85 -0.70
C PHE A 71 2.57 5.23 -1.30
N THR A 72 1.30 5.56 -1.39
CA THR A 72 0.82 6.82 -1.98
C THR A 72 0.53 7.89 -0.92
N GLY A 73 0.42 7.49 0.33
CA GLY A 73 0.00 8.33 1.45
C GLY A 73 -1.38 8.02 1.99
N MET A 74 -2.07 7.02 1.44
CA MET A 74 -3.43 6.63 1.85
C MET A 74 -3.49 5.28 2.56
N GLU A 75 -2.48 4.45 2.38
CA GLU A 75 -2.39 3.09 2.93
C GLU A 75 -2.00 3.11 4.42
N ASP A 76 -2.19 1.97 5.09
CA ASP A 76 -1.71 1.77 6.46
C ASP A 76 -0.19 1.73 6.51
N PRO A 77 0.45 2.64 7.28
CA PRO A 77 1.91 2.76 7.34
C PRO A 77 2.59 1.52 7.97
N GLU A 78 1.94 0.85 8.91
CA GLU A 78 2.52 -0.33 9.55
C GLU A 78 2.50 -1.54 8.60
N THR A 79 1.43 -1.70 7.85
CA THR A 79 1.33 -2.73 6.81
C THR A 79 2.39 -2.52 5.74
N HIS A 80 2.60 -1.26 5.31
CA HIS A 80 3.64 -0.93 4.33
C HIS A 80 5.04 -1.20 4.86
N LEU A 81 5.35 -0.78 6.09
CA LEU A 81 6.64 -1.04 6.74
C LEU A 81 6.90 -2.55 6.90
N ALA A 82 5.89 -3.33 7.31
CA ALA A 82 6.02 -4.78 7.45
C ALA A 82 6.32 -5.45 6.11
N ALA A 83 5.62 -5.06 5.03
CA ALA A 83 5.86 -5.57 3.70
C ALA A 83 7.27 -5.19 3.19
N PHE A 84 7.70 -3.95 3.41
CA PHE A 84 9.05 -3.50 3.09
C PHE A 84 10.11 -4.28 3.87
N HIS A 85 9.94 -4.47 5.18
CA HIS A 85 10.86 -5.27 5.99
C HIS A 85 10.99 -6.71 5.46
N THR A 86 9.86 -7.34 5.10
CA THR A 86 9.86 -8.68 4.51
C THR A 86 10.68 -8.72 3.22
N GLN A 87 10.56 -7.70 2.38
CA GLN A 87 11.36 -7.58 1.16
C GLN A 87 12.86 -7.42 1.49
N MET A 88 13.20 -6.63 2.51
CA MET A 88 14.60 -6.40 2.92
C MET A 88 15.27 -7.64 3.50
N VAL A 89 14.53 -8.56 4.12
CA VAL A 89 15.06 -9.86 4.56
C VAL A 89 15.62 -10.67 3.38
N LEU A 90 14.99 -10.57 2.21
CA LEU A 90 15.41 -11.28 0.99
C LEU A 90 16.56 -10.59 0.26
N ILE A 91 16.56 -9.25 0.24
CA ILE A 91 17.54 -8.46 -0.52
C ILE A 91 18.84 -8.28 0.27
N GLY A 92 18.74 -8.12 1.59
CA GLY A 92 19.84 -7.70 2.44
C GLY A 92 20.14 -6.20 2.30
N GLY A 93 21.33 -5.80 2.73
CA GLY A 93 21.80 -4.43 2.62
C GLY A 93 21.97 -3.72 3.97
N SER A 94 22.78 -2.66 3.94
CA SER A 94 23.05 -1.80 5.11
C SER A 94 21.81 -1.00 5.51
N ASP A 95 21.83 -0.43 6.70
CA ASP A 95 20.77 0.49 7.17
C ASP A 95 20.59 1.70 6.24
N ALA A 96 21.70 2.25 5.74
CA ALA A 96 21.70 3.33 4.77
C ALA A 96 21.10 2.91 3.41
N ALA A 97 21.38 1.69 2.94
CA ALA A 97 20.77 1.15 1.74
C ALA A 97 19.23 0.99 1.90
N LYS A 98 18.77 0.55 3.09
CA LYS A 98 17.33 0.48 3.39
C LYS A 98 16.64 1.83 3.28
N CYS A 99 17.29 2.93 3.68
CA CYS A 99 16.73 4.28 3.50
C CYS A 99 16.47 4.61 2.03
N LYS A 100 17.46 4.34 1.15
CA LYS A 100 17.30 4.57 -0.30
C LYS A 100 16.22 3.69 -0.91
N LEU A 101 16.19 2.41 -0.52
CA LEU A 101 15.21 1.45 -1.01
C LEU A 101 13.81 1.79 -0.54
N PHE A 102 13.66 2.27 0.70
CA PHE A 102 12.36 2.71 1.22
C PHE A 102 11.84 3.94 0.47
N MET A 103 12.70 4.94 0.21
CA MET A 103 12.33 6.10 -0.59
C MET A 103 11.75 5.69 -1.94
N SER A 104 12.31 4.67 -2.59
CA SER A 104 11.81 4.19 -3.90
C SER A 104 10.40 3.58 -3.85
N THR A 105 9.89 3.27 -2.67
CA THR A 105 8.52 2.78 -2.49
C THR A 105 7.48 3.90 -2.37
N LEU A 106 7.91 5.16 -2.21
CA LEU A 106 7.03 6.30 -2.00
C LEU A 106 6.64 6.93 -3.34
N THR A 107 5.38 7.32 -3.48
CA THR A 107 4.85 8.02 -4.65
C THR A 107 3.79 9.06 -4.24
N GLY A 108 3.43 9.97 -5.15
CA GLY A 108 2.40 10.98 -4.90
C GLY A 108 2.65 11.76 -3.61
N MET A 109 1.63 11.93 -2.79
CA MET A 109 1.71 12.70 -1.53
C MET A 109 2.79 12.19 -0.56
N ALA A 110 3.10 10.90 -0.60
CA ALA A 110 4.14 10.34 0.25
C ALA A 110 5.54 10.77 -0.20
N MET A 111 5.76 10.89 -1.50
CA MET A 111 7.01 11.43 -2.04
C MET A 111 7.11 12.93 -1.78
N ASP A 112 6.02 13.68 -1.92
CA ASP A 112 5.99 15.12 -1.63
C ASP A 112 6.33 15.40 -0.17
N TRP A 113 5.75 14.62 0.75
CA TRP A 113 6.13 14.67 2.18
C TRP A 113 7.62 14.39 2.38
N PHE A 114 8.13 13.32 1.78
CA PHE A 114 9.55 12.95 1.94
C PHE A 114 10.48 14.08 1.48
N ILE A 115 10.21 14.68 0.33
CA ILE A 115 11.00 15.80 -0.22
C ILE A 115 10.89 17.06 0.65
N SER A 116 9.79 17.25 1.38
CA SER A 116 9.59 18.38 2.29
C SER A 116 10.43 18.33 3.57
N LEU A 117 11.01 17.18 3.88
CA LEU A 117 11.85 17.02 5.07
C LEU A 117 13.16 17.81 4.93
N PRO A 118 13.71 18.34 6.05
CA PRO A 118 14.93 19.13 6.00
C PRO A 118 16.12 18.35 5.41
N LYS A 119 16.98 19.05 4.65
CA LYS A 119 18.20 18.47 4.05
C LYS A 119 19.07 17.82 5.11
N GLY A 120 19.52 16.59 4.85
CA GLY A 120 20.45 15.85 5.74
C GLY A 120 19.84 15.43 7.08
N HIS A 121 18.53 15.60 7.25
CA HIS A 121 17.86 15.29 8.52
C HIS A 121 17.83 13.79 8.85
N ILE A 122 17.74 12.94 7.81
CA ILE A 122 17.67 11.49 7.98
C ILE A 122 19.07 10.89 7.99
N THR A 123 19.42 10.24 9.10
CA THR A 123 20.73 9.59 9.32
C THR A 123 20.63 8.08 9.47
N SER A 124 19.42 7.52 9.64
CA SER A 124 19.19 6.07 9.80
C SER A 124 17.80 5.65 9.34
N PHE A 125 17.63 4.38 9.02
CA PHE A 125 16.34 3.81 8.69
C PHE A 125 15.36 3.85 9.88
N ARG A 126 15.88 3.70 11.09
CA ARG A 126 15.07 3.83 12.31
C ARG A 126 14.40 5.19 12.39
N GLN A 127 15.18 6.28 12.17
CA GLN A 127 14.66 7.65 12.19
C GLN A 127 13.65 7.86 11.06
N LEU A 128 13.97 7.45 9.83
CA LEU A 128 13.05 7.54 8.69
C LEU A 128 11.72 6.83 8.96
N SER A 129 11.77 5.59 9.45
CA SER A 129 10.56 4.82 9.74
C SER A 129 9.73 5.42 10.88
N GLN A 130 10.35 6.10 11.84
CA GLN A 130 9.65 6.83 12.89
C GLN A 130 8.93 8.06 12.34
N LEU A 131 9.61 8.90 11.57
CA LEU A 131 9.01 10.07 10.91
C LEU A 131 7.84 9.67 10.01
N PHE A 132 8.00 8.57 9.28
CA PHE A 132 6.95 8.02 8.43
C PHE A 132 5.71 7.58 9.23
N ARG A 133 5.90 6.87 10.35
CA ARG A 133 4.78 6.49 11.24
C ARG A 133 4.06 7.69 11.81
N GLU A 134 4.81 8.69 12.25
CA GLU A 134 4.24 9.92 12.83
C GLU A 134 3.43 10.69 11.78
N GLN A 135 3.95 10.81 10.57
CA GLN A 135 3.27 11.50 9.47
C GLN A 135 1.93 10.84 9.11
N TYR A 136 1.91 9.52 9.04
CA TYR A 136 0.74 8.76 8.59
C TYR A 136 -0.03 8.06 9.73
N LEU A 137 0.11 8.56 10.96
CA LEU A 137 -0.53 7.97 12.13
C LEU A 137 -2.06 7.88 11.99
N ALA A 138 -2.68 8.85 11.34
CA ALA A 138 -4.12 8.87 11.10
C ALA A 138 -4.61 7.77 10.14
N ASN A 139 -3.72 7.27 9.28
CA ASN A 139 -4.02 6.19 8.33
C ASN A 139 -3.85 4.79 8.95
N LYS A 140 -3.36 4.74 10.17
CA LYS A 140 -3.17 3.47 10.86
C LYS A 140 -4.52 2.77 11.01
N ALA A 141 -4.65 1.59 10.41
CA ALA A 141 -5.83 0.78 10.58
C ALA A 141 -6.00 0.47 12.08
N SER A 142 -7.18 0.76 12.63
CA SER A 142 -7.51 0.28 13.97
C SER A 142 -7.43 -1.24 13.95
N PRO A 143 -6.66 -1.86 14.86
CA PRO A 143 -6.62 -3.32 14.91
C PRO A 143 -8.05 -3.83 15.10
N PRO A 144 -8.55 -4.72 14.21
CA PRO A 144 -9.87 -5.27 14.37
C PRO A 144 -9.92 -6.00 15.72
N VAL A 145 -10.93 -5.68 16.51
CA VAL A 145 -11.13 -6.30 17.81
C VAL A 145 -11.89 -7.63 17.68
N SER A 146 -11.71 -8.53 18.62
CA SER A 146 -12.36 -9.85 18.58
C SER A 146 -13.88 -9.78 18.46
N TYR A 147 -14.48 -8.68 18.90
CA TYR A 147 -15.94 -8.43 18.76
C TYR A 147 -16.36 -8.23 17.29
N ASP A 148 -15.49 -7.78 16.40
CA ASP A 148 -15.80 -7.60 14.98
C ASP A 148 -16.17 -8.93 14.30
N LEU A 149 -15.74 -10.07 14.87
CA LEU A 149 -16.14 -11.38 14.37
C LEU A 149 -17.63 -11.66 14.53
N PHE A 150 -18.29 -11.04 15.52
CA PHE A 150 -19.74 -11.20 15.74
C PHE A 150 -20.59 -10.46 14.71
N ASP A 151 -20.01 -9.49 14.01
CA ASP A 151 -20.69 -8.73 12.95
C ASP A 151 -20.60 -9.42 11.59
N VAL A 152 -19.75 -10.45 11.48
CA VAL A 152 -19.61 -11.25 10.27
C VAL A 152 -20.78 -12.24 10.16
N LYS A 153 -21.84 -11.83 9.46
CA LYS A 153 -23.03 -12.67 9.19
C LYS A 153 -22.98 -13.25 7.79
N GLN A 154 -23.50 -14.45 7.63
CA GLN A 154 -23.72 -15.03 6.31
C GLN A 154 -24.83 -14.25 5.59
N TYR A 155 -24.56 -13.81 4.36
CA TYR A 155 -25.52 -13.08 3.55
C TYR A 155 -26.60 -14.00 2.97
N GLN A 156 -27.75 -13.44 2.64
CA GLN A 156 -28.79 -14.18 1.95
C GLN A 156 -28.29 -14.62 0.56
N GLY A 157 -28.33 -15.92 0.29
CA GLY A 157 -27.81 -16.48 -0.96
C GLY A 157 -26.29 -16.77 -0.95
N GLU A 158 -25.55 -16.38 0.08
CA GLU A 158 -24.13 -16.73 0.22
C GLU A 158 -24.01 -18.23 0.57
N THR A 159 -23.18 -18.95 -0.18
CA THR A 159 -22.90 -20.36 0.13
C THR A 159 -22.10 -20.51 1.43
N LEU A 160 -22.20 -21.66 2.06
CA LEU A 160 -21.40 -21.97 3.28
C LEU A 160 -19.89 -21.86 2.99
N LYS A 161 -19.46 -22.24 1.77
CA LYS A 161 -18.06 -22.14 1.35
C LYS A 161 -17.56 -20.70 1.29
N GLU A 162 -18.33 -19.80 0.73
CA GLU A 162 -18.01 -18.39 0.63
C GLU A 162 -17.98 -17.75 2.01
N TYR A 163 -19.01 -18.01 2.82
CA TYR A 163 -19.09 -17.50 4.19
C TYR A 163 -17.89 -17.93 5.04
N ILE A 164 -17.52 -19.23 5.06
CA ILE A 164 -16.41 -19.71 5.89
C ILE A 164 -15.06 -19.14 5.45
N ASN A 165 -14.88 -18.90 4.14
CA ASN A 165 -13.68 -18.25 3.61
C ASN A 165 -13.61 -16.77 4.02
N ARG A 166 -14.71 -16.05 3.88
CA ARG A 166 -14.81 -14.65 4.30
C ARG A 166 -14.64 -14.49 5.81
N PHE A 167 -15.29 -15.32 6.60
CA PHE A 167 -15.11 -15.35 8.06
C PHE A 167 -13.65 -15.66 8.45
N GLY A 168 -13.04 -16.66 7.80
CA GLY A 168 -11.64 -17.01 8.03
C GLY A 168 -10.67 -15.87 7.74
N SER A 169 -10.92 -15.08 6.70
CA SER A 169 -10.13 -13.88 6.40
C SER A 169 -10.24 -12.83 7.50
N GLN A 170 -11.39 -12.68 8.15
CA GLN A 170 -11.54 -11.78 9.29
C GLN A 170 -10.85 -12.32 10.56
N VAL A 171 -10.88 -13.63 10.81
CA VAL A 171 -10.14 -14.26 11.91
C VAL A 171 -8.64 -13.94 11.81
N VAL A 172 -8.07 -14.03 10.59
CA VAL A 172 -6.65 -13.70 10.35
C VAL A 172 -6.37 -12.22 10.63
N LYS A 173 -7.25 -11.31 10.21
CA LYS A 173 -7.11 -9.87 10.45
C LYS A 173 -7.18 -9.51 11.93
N VAL A 174 -8.11 -10.12 12.66
CA VAL A 174 -8.28 -9.92 14.11
C VAL A 174 -7.08 -10.46 14.90
N GLY A 175 -6.37 -11.47 14.36
CA GLY A 175 -5.18 -12.02 15.00
C GLY A 175 -5.43 -12.67 16.37
N THR A 176 -6.70 -12.90 16.74
CA THR A 176 -7.03 -13.56 18.00
C THR A 176 -6.79 -15.06 17.91
N SER A 177 -6.34 -15.64 18.99
CA SER A 177 -6.15 -17.09 19.16
C SER A 177 -7.21 -17.73 20.08
N GLU A 178 -8.24 -16.98 20.46
CA GLU A 178 -9.30 -17.51 21.32
C GLU A 178 -10.29 -18.38 20.53
N GLU A 179 -9.94 -19.62 20.29
CA GLU A 179 -10.71 -20.59 19.52
C GLU A 179 -12.19 -20.70 19.95
N PRO A 180 -12.55 -20.74 21.25
CA PRO A 180 -13.95 -20.80 21.67
C PRO A 180 -14.77 -19.59 21.21
N MET A 181 -14.16 -18.39 21.22
CA MET A 181 -14.79 -17.15 20.77
C MET A 181 -14.99 -17.16 19.25
N ILE A 182 -13.97 -17.58 18.49
CA ILE A 182 -14.04 -17.71 17.02
C ILE A 182 -15.19 -18.64 16.62
N VAL A 183 -15.23 -19.82 17.22
CA VAL A 183 -16.29 -20.82 16.96
C VAL A 183 -17.68 -20.28 17.34
N TYR A 184 -17.77 -19.58 18.46
CA TYR A 184 -19.03 -18.99 18.90
C TYR A 184 -19.51 -17.87 17.97
N ALA A 185 -18.63 -16.98 17.56
CA ALA A 185 -18.93 -15.90 16.61
C ALA A 185 -19.41 -16.47 15.26
N PHE A 186 -18.70 -17.48 14.72
CA PHE A 186 -19.13 -18.16 13.51
C PHE A 186 -20.56 -18.73 13.61
N ARG A 187 -20.86 -19.44 14.71
CA ARG A 187 -22.20 -19.98 14.95
C ARG A 187 -23.29 -18.92 15.01
N LYS A 188 -22.96 -17.75 15.52
CA LYS A 188 -23.90 -16.62 15.58
C LYS A 188 -24.12 -15.94 14.24
N GLY A 189 -23.21 -16.16 13.30
CA GLY A 189 -23.23 -15.55 11.98
C GLY A 189 -23.75 -16.47 10.85
N VAL A 190 -23.65 -17.79 11.00
CA VAL A 190 -24.13 -18.74 9.99
C VAL A 190 -25.65 -18.77 9.92
N CYS A 191 -26.19 -18.87 8.71
CA CYS A 191 -27.64 -19.02 8.49
C CYS A 191 -28.18 -20.32 9.09
N PRO A 192 -29.44 -20.31 9.58
CA PRO A 192 -30.13 -21.53 9.98
C PRO A 192 -30.14 -22.57 8.87
N GLY A 193 -29.89 -23.83 9.22
CA GLY A 193 -29.90 -24.95 8.27
C GLY A 193 -29.19 -26.18 8.82
N PRO A 194 -29.10 -27.27 8.05
CA PRO A 194 -28.56 -28.55 8.51
C PRO A 194 -27.15 -28.46 9.08
N PHE A 195 -26.29 -27.63 8.46
CA PHE A 195 -24.93 -27.41 8.97
C PHE A 195 -24.95 -26.70 10.33
N CYS A 196 -25.73 -25.62 10.45
CA CYS A 196 -25.88 -24.89 11.71
C CYS A 196 -26.34 -25.82 12.84
N GLU A 197 -27.34 -26.65 12.58
CA GLU A 197 -27.85 -27.65 13.55
C GLU A 197 -26.78 -28.66 13.94
N SER A 198 -25.98 -29.14 12.98
CA SER A 198 -24.90 -30.09 13.23
C SER A 198 -23.83 -29.55 14.18
N ILE A 199 -23.42 -28.28 14.00
CA ILE A 199 -22.41 -27.65 14.88
C ILE A 199 -22.99 -27.16 16.22
N ILE A 200 -24.32 -27.03 16.33
CA ILE A 200 -24.98 -26.82 17.64
C ILE A 200 -25.03 -28.11 18.46
N ARG A 201 -25.39 -29.21 17.79
CA ARG A 201 -25.52 -30.52 18.42
C ARG A 201 -24.17 -31.08 18.89
N ASN A 202 -23.17 -30.97 18.00
CA ASN A 202 -21.80 -31.40 18.26
C ASN A 202 -20.85 -30.22 18.04
N ARG A 203 -20.53 -29.51 19.12
CA ARG A 203 -19.75 -28.26 19.05
C ARG A 203 -18.31 -28.53 18.65
N PRO A 204 -17.81 -27.95 17.53
CA PRO A 204 -16.39 -27.97 17.25
C PRO A 204 -15.63 -27.19 18.33
N ARG A 205 -14.41 -27.62 18.63
CA ARG A 205 -13.56 -26.96 19.62
C ARG A 205 -12.66 -25.89 19.02
N THR A 206 -12.35 -26.03 17.75
CA THR A 206 -11.46 -25.12 17.02
C THR A 206 -12.08 -24.70 15.71
N PHE A 207 -11.60 -23.57 15.18
CA PHE A 207 -12.00 -23.11 13.85
C PHE A 207 -11.50 -24.06 12.74
N ALA A 208 -10.36 -24.69 12.93
CA ALA A 208 -9.85 -25.71 12.02
C ALA A 208 -10.82 -26.92 11.91
N GLU A 209 -11.32 -27.41 13.04
CA GLU A 209 -12.32 -28.48 13.07
C GLU A 209 -13.63 -28.05 12.40
N LEU A 210 -14.07 -26.81 12.65
CA LEU A 210 -15.26 -26.24 12.04
C LEU A 210 -15.12 -26.19 10.51
N ARG A 211 -13.97 -25.72 10.00
CA ARG A 211 -13.67 -25.69 8.55
C ARG A 211 -13.70 -27.07 7.92
N ARG A 212 -13.09 -28.06 8.56
CA ARG A 212 -13.12 -29.46 8.08
C ARG A 212 -14.56 -29.98 7.96
N ARG A 213 -15.38 -29.79 8.98
CA ARG A 213 -16.80 -30.21 8.94
C ARG A 213 -17.61 -29.49 7.88
N ALA A 214 -17.33 -28.21 7.65
CA ALA A 214 -17.99 -27.47 6.56
C ALA A 214 -17.65 -28.05 5.20
N VAL A 215 -16.37 -28.42 4.95
CA VAL A 215 -15.95 -29.07 3.71
C VAL A 215 -16.67 -30.42 3.54
N GLU A 216 -16.74 -31.25 4.58
CA GLU A 216 -17.46 -32.54 4.57
C GLU A 216 -18.96 -32.37 4.31
N HIS A 217 -19.55 -31.25 4.73
CA HIS A 217 -20.98 -30.96 4.51
C HIS A 217 -21.28 -30.45 3.10
N ILE A 218 -20.30 -29.81 2.43
CA ILE A 218 -20.43 -29.23 1.09
C ILE A 218 -20.18 -30.30 0.01
N ALA A 219 -19.37 -31.33 0.32
CA ALA A 219 -19.03 -32.42 -0.60
C ALA A 219 -20.23 -33.30 -0.93
#